data_85a5ae9931b8cf4706211daddb9906b5
#
_entry.id   85a5ae9931b8cf4706211daddb9906b5
#
_cell.length_a   1.000
_cell.length_b   1.000
_cell.length_c   1.000
_cell.angle_alpha   90.00
_cell.angle_beta   90.00
_cell.angle_gamma   90.00
#
_symmetry.space_group_name_H-M   'P 1'
#
loop_
_entity.id
_entity.type
_entity.pdbx_description
1 polymer ?
#
loop_
_entity_poly.entity_id
_entity_poly.type
_entity_poly.pdbx_seq_one_letter_code
_entity_poly.pdbx_strand_id
1 'polypeptide(L)'
;MAASANKRDMVIGGAGFAGLALAVALREGLGETFAVTVADPALASAKSKDPRASAIAAAARRLFEAIGVWQAVETQAQPILDMVVTDSKLDDTVRPTFLTFGGEVEEG
;
A
#
# COMPACT_ATOMS: atom_id res chain seq x y z
N MET A 1 -8.73 -37.27 10.25
CA MET A 1 -8.45 -36.26 10.34
C MET A 1 -7.31 -35.43 10.76
N ALA A 2 -6.14 -35.71 10.50
CA ALA A 2 -4.97 -34.99 10.88
C ALA A 2 -4.73 -33.68 10.12
N ALA A 3 -5.53 -33.38 9.11
CA ALA A 3 -5.30 -32.22 8.23
C ALA A 3 -5.33 -30.87 8.96
N SER A 4 -6.10 -30.76 10.02
CA SER A 4 -6.18 -29.52 10.79
C SER A 4 -4.98 -29.28 11.71
N ALA A 5 -4.19 -30.31 12.01
CA ALA A 5 -3.05 -30.20 12.91
C ALA A 5 -1.88 -29.37 12.36
N ASN A 6 -1.81 -29.18 11.04
CA ASN A 6 -0.73 -28.45 10.37
C ASN A 6 -1.10 -27.02 9.97
N LYS A 7 -2.29 -26.56 10.39
CA LYS A 7 -2.70 -25.19 10.10
C LYS A 7 -1.90 -24.21 10.94
N ARG A 8 -1.27 -23.24 10.30
CA ARG A 8 -0.49 -22.21 10.96
C ARG A 8 -1.26 -20.91 11.02
N ASP A 9 -1.09 -20.21 12.11
CA ASP A 9 -1.71 -18.90 12.33
C ASP A 9 -0.65 -17.82 12.20
N MET A 10 -1.02 -16.75 11.53
CA MET A 10 -0.20 -15.54 11.42
C MET A 10 -1.02 -14.35 11.85
N VAL A 11 -0.44 -13.51 12.68
CA VAL A 11 -1.05 -12.26 13.13
C VAL A 11 -0.23 -11.10 12.61
N ILE A 12 -0.90 -10.16 11.94
CA ILE A 12 -0.29 -8.93 11.45
C ILE A 12 -0.80 -7.79 12.31
N GLY A 13 0.09 -7.10 12.99
CA GLY A 13 -0.23 -5.90 13.74
C GLY A 13 -0.20 -4.68 12.82
N GLY A 14 -1.34 -4.09 12.58
CA GLY A 14 -1.51 -2.93 11.72
C GLY A 14 -2.25 -3.23 10.42
N ALA A 15 -3.29 -2.46 10.16
CA ALA A 15 -4.15 -2.57 8.98
C ALA A 15 -3.96 -1.39 8.01
N GLY A 16 -2.75 -0.85 7.96
CA GLY A 16 -2.37 0.11 6.93
C GLY A 16 -2.04 -0.57 5.60
N PHE A 17 -1.52 0.17 4.65
CA PHE A 17 -1.19 -0.38 3.32
C PHE A 17 -0.26 -1.59 3.39
N ALA A 18 0.80 -1.50 4.18
CA ALA A 18 1.78 -2.58 4.28
C ALA A 18 1.18 -3.84 4.92
N GLY A 19 0.45 -3.68 6.01
CA GLY A 19 -0.17 -4.80 6.72
C GLY A 19 -1.23 -5.49 5.89
N LEU A 20 -2.09 -4.74 5.22
CA LEU A 20 -3.12 -5.28 4.35
C LEU A 20 -2.53 -5.93 3.09
N ALA A 21 -1.51 -5.32 2.47
CA ALA A 21 -0.85 -5.91 1.32
C ALA A 21 -0.17 -7.24 1.69
N LEU A 22 0.48 -7.29 2.84
CA LEU A 22 1.08 -8.53 3.35
C LEU A 22 0.01 -9.61 3.59
N ALA A 23 -1.13 -9.25 4.19
CA ALA A 23 -2.21 -10.18 4.44
C ALA A 23 -2.75 -10.80 3.15
N VAL A 24 -2.99 -9.98 2.13
CA VAL A 24 -3.48 -10.46 0.84
C VAL A 24 -2.42 -11.30 0.15
N ALA A 25 -1.16 -10.88 0.16
CA ALA A 25 -0.06 -11.63 -0.46
C ALA A 25 0.12 -13.01 0.19
N LEU A 26 0.04 -13.08 1.51
CA LEU A 26 0.11 -14.37 2.23
C LEU A 26 -1.07 -15.27 1.88
N ARG A 27 -2.26 -14.71 1.80
CA ARG A 27 -3.46 -15.47 1.44
C ARG A 27 -3.38 -16.02 0.02
N GLU A 28 -2.96 -15.19 -0.93
CA GLU A 28 -2.82 -15.60 -2.32
C GLU A 28 -1.67 -16.59 -2.53
N GLY A 29 -0.55 -16.38 -1.82
CA GLY A 29 0.64 -17.21 -2.00
C GLY A 29 0.62 -18.52 -1.24
N LEU A 30 0.03 -18.55 -0.05
CA LEU A 30 0.09 -19.70 0.86
C LEU A 30 -1.24 -20.44 0.97
N GLY A 31 -2.32 -19.89 0.43
CA GLY A 31 -3.62 -20.53 0.43
C GLY A 31 -4.24 -20.68 1.81
N GLU A 32 -5.14 -21.65 1.94
CA GLU A 32 -5.96 -21.82 3.14
C GLU A 32 -5.26 -22.56 4.29
N THR A 33 -4.04 -23.04 4.08
CA THR A 33 -3.26 -23.69 5.13
C THR A 33 -2.76 -22.71 6.20
N PHE A 34 -2.80 -21.41 5.88
CA PHE A 34 -2.47 -20.34 6.80
C PHE A 34 -3.71 -19.55 7.17
N ALA A 35 -3.96 -19.38 8.45
CA ALA A 35 -4.92 -18.43 8.94
C ALA A 35 -4.23 -17.09 9.15
N VAL A 36 -4.67 -16.06 8.46
CA VAL A 36 -4.11 -14.70 8.56
C VAL A 36 -5.09 -13.82 9.30
N THR A 37 -4.65 -13.25 10.40
CA THR A 37 -5.42 -12.30 11.19
C THR A 37 -4.73 -10.95 11.17
N VAL A 38 -5.47 -9.92 10.81
CA VAL A 38 -4.99 -8.52 10.90
C VAL A 38 -5.61 -7.87 12.12
N ALA A 39 -4.79 -7.34 12.99
CA ALA A 39 -5.22 -6.69 14.22
C ALA A 39 -4.82 -5.22 14.22
N ASP A 40 -5.80 -4.34 14.33
CA ASP A 40 -5.60 -2.90 14.40
C ASP A 40 -6.80 -2.25 15.08
N PRO A 41 -6.58 -1.38 16.10
CA PRO A 41 -7.68 -0.65 16.73
C PRO A 41 -8.51 0.17 15.74
N ALA A 42 -7.91 0.66 14.66
CA ALA A 42 -8.60 1.44 13.63
C ALA A 42 -9.68 0.64 12.89
N LEU A 43 -9.62 -0.69 12.90
CA LEU A 43 -10.65 -1.55 12.30
C LEU A 43 -12.00 -1.46 13.00
N ALA A 44 -12.02 -1.00 14.25
CA ALA A 44 -13.27 -0.72 14.97
C ALA A 44 -13.98 0.55 14.47
N SER A 45 -13.29 1.40 13.73
CA SER A 45 -13.84 2.63 13.15
C SER A 45 -14.45 2.34 11.78
N ALA A 46 -15.65 2.89 11.51
CA ALA A 46 -16.43 2.54 10.33
C ALA A 46 -15.78 2.96 9.00
N LYS A 47 -15.00 4.02 8.97
CA LYS A 47 -14.30 4.50 7.76
C LYS A 47 -13.10 5.36 8.14
N SER A 48 -12.00 5.19 7.41
CA SER A 48 -10.90 6.13 7.46
C SER A 48 -11.32 7.45 6.81
N LYS A 49 -11.16 8.55 7.53
CA LYS A 49 -11.35 9.90 7.02
C LYS A 49 -10.01 10.57 6.70
N ASP A 50 -8.99 9.80 6.45
CA ASP A 50 -7.66 10.31 6.15
C ASP A 50 -7.67 10.97 4.77
N PRO A 51 -7.47 12.30 4.68
CA PRO A 51 -7.48 13.01 3.41
C PRO A 51 -6.17 12.90 2.64
N ARG A 52 -5.17 12.23 3.18
CA ARG A 52 -3.87 12.14 2.55
C ARG A 52 -3.91 11.22 1.33
N ALA A 53 -3.22 11.65 0.28
CA ALA A 53 -2.94 10.79 -0.86
C ALA A 53 -1.64 10.02 -0.62
N SER A 54 -1.53 8.85 -1.24
CA SER A 54 -0.33 8.03 -1.18
C SER A 54 0.27 7.90 -2.58
N ALA A 55 1.59 8.02 -2.66
CA ALA A 55 2.30 7.76 -3.90
C ALA A 55 2.71 6.27 -3.94
N ILE A 56 2.35 5.61 -5.03
CA ILE A 56 2.63 4.20 -5.24
C ILE A 56 3.73 4.07 -6.29
N ALA A 57 4.88 3.56 -5.88
CA ALA A 57 5.98 3.31 -6.79
C ALA A 57 5.68 2.14 -7.75
N ALA A 58 6.35 2.09 -8.89
CA ALA A 58 6.14 1.07 -9.89
C ALA A 58 6.30 -0.36 -9.34
N ALA A 59 7.26 -0.58 -8.46
CA ALA A 59 7.46 -1.88 -7.83
C ALA A 59 6.25 -2.30 -6.96
N ALA A 60 5.68 -1.35 -6.21
CA ALA A 60 4.48 -1.61 -5.41
C ALA A 60 3.27 -1.85 -6.30
N ARG A 61 3.14 -1.13 -7.41
CA ARG A 61 2.10 -1.40 -8.40
C ARG A 61 2.18 -2.83 -8.92
N ARG A 62 3.37 -3.29 -9.29
CA ARG A 62 3.56 -4.68 -9.76
C ARG A 62 3.13 -5.70 -8.72
N LEU A 63 3.43 -5.44 -7.44
CA LEU A 63 2.94 -6.30 -6.35
C LEU A 63 1.41 -6.29 -6.29
N PHE A 64 0.78 -5.13 -6.34
CA PHE A 64 -0.68 -5.01 -6.29
C PHE A 64 -1.35 -5.68 -7.48
N GLU A 65 -0.76 -5.62 -8.65
CA GLU A 65 -1.22 -6.38 -9.82
C GLU A 65 -1.13 -7.88 -9.56
N ALA A 66 0.00 -8.34 -9.04
CA ALA A 66 0.24 -9.77 -8.77
C ALA A 66 -0.74 -10.35 -7.73
N ILE A 67 -1.10 -9.59 -6.71
CA ILE A 67 -2.06 -10.03 -5.69
C ILE A 67 -3.52 -9.69 -6.03
N GLY A 68 -3.77 -9.13 -7.20
CA GLY A 68 -5.12 -8.91 -7.71
C GLY A 68 -5.88 -7.72 -7.14
N VAL A 69 -5.19 -6.77 -6.49
CA VAL A 69 -5.84 -5.60 -5.90
C VAL A 69 -5.71 -4.32 -6.72
N TRP A 70 -4.82 -4.28 -7.71
CA TRP A 70 -4.58 -3.08 -8.50
C TRP A 70 -5.83 -2.59 -9.22
N GLN A 71 -6.62 -3.49 -9.77
CA GLN A 71 -7.83 -3.17 -10.53
C GLN A 71 -8.85 -2.38 -9.70
N ALA A 72 -8.89 -2.62 -8.39
CA ALA A 72 -9.80 -1.91 -7.49
C ALA A 72 -9.43 -0.44 -7.28
N VAL A 73 -8.17 -0.07 -7.47
CA VAL A 73 -7.69 1.30 -7.24
C VAL A 73 -7.33 2.05 -8.51
N GLU A 74 -7.14 1.35 -9.62
CA GLU A 74 -6.64 1.92 -10.87
C GLU A 74 -7.49 3.08 -11.38
N THR A 75 -8.81 2.97 -11.29
CA THR A 75 -9.72 4.01 -11.76
C THR A 75 -9.63 5.31 -10.96
N GLN A 76 -9.13 5.23 -9.73
CA GLN A 76 -8.96 6.38 -8.83
C GLN A 76 -7.49 6.83 -8.75
N ALA A 77 -6.61 6.14 -9.45
CA ALA A 77 -5.19 6.46 -9.45
C ALA A 77 -4.88 7.52 -10.53
N GLN A 78 -4.02 8.44 -10.18
CA GLN A 78 -3.53 9.48 -11.08
C GLN A 78 -2.04 9.29 -11.30
N PRO A 79 -1.55 9.21 -12.55
CA PRO A 79 -0.13 9.14 -12.80
C PRO A 79 0.61 10.37 -12.27
N ILE A 80 1.75 10.14 -11.63
CA ILE A 80 2.65 11.21 -11.21
C ILE A 80 3.63 11.47 -12.35
N LEU A 81 3.50 12.61 -12.98
CA LEU A 81 4.35 12.98 -14.11
C LEU A 81 5.64 13.65 -13.66
N ASP A 82 5.53 14.49 -12.64
CA ASP A 82 6.65 15.21 -12.09
C ASP A 82 6.57 15.24 -10.56
N MET A 83 7.72 15.22 -9.92
CA MET A 83 7.84 15.42 -8.48
C MET A 83 8.75 16.61 -8.23
N VAL A 84 8.20 17.64 -7.59
CA VAL A 84 8.92 18.85 -7.24
C VAL A 84 9.13 18.89 -5.74
N VAL A 85 10.38 19.04 -5.32
CA VAL A 85 10.74 19.14 -3.92
C VAL A 85 11.16 20.59 -3.62
N THR A 86 10.55 21.17 -2.61
CA THR A 86 10.89 22.50 -2.12
C THR A 86 11.40 22.40 -0.70
N ASP A 87 12.39 23.21 -0.37
CA ASP A 87 12.89 23.34 1.00
C ASP A 87 12.38 24.65 1.60
N SER A 88 11.11 24.66 1.95
CA SER A 88 10.42 25.84 2.48
C SER A 88 9.40 25.44 3.54
N LYS A 89 9.01 26.40 4.39
CA LYS A 89 7.95 26.17 5.35
C LYS A 89 6.60 26.14 4.67
N LEU A 90 5.62 25.44 5.27
CA LEU A 90 4.29 25.27 4.69
C LEU A 90 3.54 26.60 4.47
N ASP A 91 3.82 27.60 5.30
CA ASP A 91 3.20 28.92 5.23
C ASP A 91 3.96 29.92 4.35
N ASP A 92 5.09 29.53 3.77
CA ASP A 92 5.83 30.40 2.86
C ASP A 92 5.03 30.64 1.57
N THR A 93 4.91 31.92 1.20
CA THR A 93 4.21 32.31 -0.03
C THR A 93 5.05 32.04 -1.29
N VAL A 94 6.37 32.04 -1.16
CA VAL A 94 7.31 31.72 -2.23
C VAL A 94 8.03 30.43 -1.87
N ARG A 95 7.95 29.44 -2.75
CA ARG A 95 8.58 28.14 -2.55
C ARG A 95 9.53 27.84 -3.70
N PRO A 96 10.83 28.22 -3.55
CA PRO A 96 11.80 27.89 -4.58
C PRO A 96 11.89 26.38 -4.79
N THR A 97 11.94 25.95 -6.04
CA THR A 97 12.14 24.55 -6.37
C THR A 97 13.55 24.12 -5.99
N PHE A 98 13.66 23.09 -5.17
CA PHE A 98 14.95 22.51 -4.76
C PHE A 98 15.36 21.37 -5.69
N LEU A 99 14.44 20.46 -5.97
CA LEU A 99 14.65 19.32 -6.87
C LEU A 99 13.39 19.06 -7.67
N THR A 100 13.58 18.65 -8.92
CA THR A 100 12.49 18.17 -9.79
C THR A 100 12.86 16.80 -10.33
N PHE A 101 11.96 15.84 -10.18
CA PHE A 101 12.10 14.51 -10.77
C PHE A 101 11.04 14.34 -11.85
N GLY A 102 11.46 13.95 -13.05
CA GLY A 102 10.53 13.56 -14.10
C GLY A 102 9.87 12.21 -13.82
N GLY A 103 8.64 12.06 -14.28
CA GLY A 103 7.86 10.82 -14.08
C GLY A 103 8.22 9.68 -15.04
N GLU A 104 9.27 9.82 -15.84
CA GLU A 104 9.74 8.72 -16.67
C GLU A 104 10.43 7.66 -15.79
N VAL A 105 9.85 6.48 -15.80
CA VAL A 105 10.43 5.34 -15.11
C VAL A 105 11.17 4.52 -16.14
N GLU A 106 12.48 4.42 -15.99
CA GLU A 106 13.22 3.37 -16.67
C GLU A 106 12.75 2.03 -16.12
N GLU A 107 12.16 1.23 -16.99
CA GLU A 107 11.84 -0.15 -16.63
C GLU A 107 13.16 -0.91 -16.39
N GLY A 108 13.50 -1.04 -15.15
CA GLY A 108 14.62 -1.84 -14.72
C GLY A 108 14.19 -3.21 -14.23
#